data_35d4165fa807488fa041e7775d6e1897
#
_entry.id   35d4165fa807488fa041e7775d6e1897
#
_cell.length_a   1.000
_cell.length_b   1.000
_cell.length_c   1.000
_cell.angle_alpha   90.00
_cell.angle_beta   90.00
_cell.angle_gamma   90.00
#
_symmetry.space_group_name_H-M   'P 1'
#
loop_
_entity.id
_entity.type
_entity.pdbx_description
1 polymer ?
#
loop_
_entity_poly.entity_id
_entity_poly.type
_entity_poly.pdbx_seq_one_letter_code
_entity_poly.pdbx_strand_id
1 'polypeptide(L)'
;MAFLSFAGLGKTGAMAALPVCAALLGGVLLWALHEFVGLPLSQRLSAHGRTAGLVVAGLAGLLCVYAVLAFNVTGGYALTPGETLRRSVYPAPGDYTLEGDWSGGVQLTVESQNKTETIMHTSTVLYSGPLDGAAFTVPEDSTVVYLDLSAQDGAALERLSLSGGPSVKLGYRLLPGFAANRLQGLWANQNAIQRTEFFRDGLRIYAQSPVIGNGLGSVEGLVTSVQSFYYESKYVHNHYIQVLAEMGIPGLLAFLAILGSAAVTLWKRRREGEEDALLPALCACLAMAALHAAAEAVWSLGQYQTMALLVLSMIAVCFGRPVTRLTSKTAALASSALLCLFSVVFAWLLYGNLTAERAYAEIQAGTRIQDAYSMTNLARRDRYGWAQYKLDMAVNAASSPVEEFAQTAASYAQDCRKLRVHSINFSLERYVYLPQGRYEELFTASREGIPQKASVSRTWQEEFSLYEEALRSDPEGVLDDIQWFADQVLQTEQMMHDYNADRMEPVTLTGDNLAFLERIQAVKATGATGADAAALLGLT
;
A
#
# COMPACT_ATOMS: atom_id res chain seq x y z
N MET A 1 -25.56 -5.83 -13.58
CA MET A 1 -24.68 -5.32 -12.50
C MET A 1 -23.64 -6.36 -12.08
N ALA A 2 -23.99 -7.51 -11.50
CA ALA A 2 -23.01 -8.52 -11.06
C ALA A 2 -22.05 -9.02 -12.17
N PHE A 3 -22.54 -9.21 -13.40
CA PHE A 3 -21.71 -9.62 -14.53
C PHE A 3 -20.70 -8.54 -14.97
N LEU A 4 -21.12 -7.27 -14.94
CA LEU A 4 -20.22 -6.14 -15.26
C LEU A 4 -19.14 -5.95 -14.19
N SER A 5 -19.48 -6.19 -12.91
CA SER A 5 -18.51 -6.18 -11.81
C SER A 5 -17.52 -7.34 -11.93
N PHE A 6 -17.97 -8.52 -12.35
CA PHE A 6 -17.13 -9.68 -12.60
C PHE A 6 -16.13 -9.46 -13.74
N ALA A 7 -16.62 -8.88 -14.86
CA ALA A 7 -15.77 -8.52 -15.99
C ALA A 7 -14.75 -7.41 -15.63
N GLY A 8 -15.15 -6.47 -14.78
CA GLY A 8 -14.26 -5.44 -14.24
C GLY A 8 -13.15 -6.01 -13.36
N LEU A 9 -13.47 -6.94 -12.47
CA LEU A 9 -12.49 -7.63 -11.61
C LEU A 9 -11.44 -8.42 -12.42
N GLY A 10 -11.85 -9.03 -13.55
CA GLY A 10 -10.91 -9.71 -14.45
C GLY A 10 -9.90 -8.76 -15.10
N LYS A 11 -10.30 -7.51 -15.38
CA LYS A 11 -9.42 -6.48 -15.96
C LYS A 11 -8.49 -5.83 -14.93
N THR A 12 -8.92 -5.71 -13.68
CA THR A 12 -8.13 -5.09 -12.61
C THR A 12 -7.10 -6.02 -11.97
N GLY A 13 -7.07 -7.29 -12.37
CA GLY A 13 -6.11 -8.26 -11.80
C GLY A 13 -6.42 -8.70 -10.37
N ALA A 14 -7.56 -8.30 -9.79
CA ALA A 14 -8.02 -8.71 -8.46
C ALA A 14 -8.43 -10.19 -8.43
N MET A 15 -7.48 -11.06 -8.71
CA MET A 15 -7.70 -12.51 -8.94
C MET A 15 -8.19 -13.26 -7.71
N ALA A 16 -7.87 -12.79 -6.50
CA ALA A 16 -8.34 -13.41 -5.26
C ALA A 16 -9.87 -13.28 -5.09
N ALA A 17 -10.49 -12.23 -5.67
CA ALA A 17 -11.91 -12.03 -5.61
C ALA A 17 -12.70 -12.89 -6.64
N LEU A 18 -12.05 -13.35 -7.70
CA LEU A 18 -12.70 -14.12 -8.79
C LEU A 18 -13.36 -15.41 -8.30
N PRO A 19 -12.70 -16.33 -7.57
CA PRO A 19 -13.34 -17.56 -7.09
C PRO A 19 -14.47 -17.26 -6.09
N VAL A 20 -14.33 -16.21 -5.29
CA VAL A 20 -15.36 -15.80 -4.33
C VAL A 20 -16.58 -15.22 -5.04
N CYS A 21 -16.37 -14.36 -6.03
CA CYS A 21 -17.44 -13.83 -6.88
C CYS A 21 -18.12 -14.94 -7.70
N ALA A 22 -17.36 -15.91 -8.20
CA ALA A 22 -17.92 -17.07 -8.90
C ALA A 22 -18.79 -17.94 -7.97
N ALA A 23 -18.35 -18.17 -6.74
CA ALA A 23 -19.12 -18.91 -5.72
C ALA A 23 -20.40 -18.16 -5.32
N LEU A 24 -20.33 -16.81 -5.16
CA LEU A 24 -21.49 -15.98 -4.87
C LEU A 24 -22.49 -15.95 -6.04
N LEU A 25 -22.00 -15.79 -7.28
CA LEU A 25 -22.84 -15.85 -8.49
C LEU A 25 -23.50 -17.22 -8.65
N GLY A 26 -22.74 -18.29 -8.39
CA GLY A 26 -23.28 -19.65 -8.37
C GLY A 26 -24.35 -19.82 -7.29
N GLY A 27 -24.14 -19.30 -6.08
CA GLY A 27 -25.10 -19.29 -4.99
C GLY A 27 -26.38 -18.50 -5.32
N VAL A 28 -26.24 -17.29 -5.90
CA VAL A 28 -27.37 -16.47 -6.35
C VAL A 28 -28.14 -17.15 -7.48
N LEU A 29 -27.43 -17.78 -8.43
CA LEU A 29 -28.07 -18.53 -9.54
C LEU A 29 -28.84 -19.74 -8.99
N LEU A 30 -28.25 -20.49 -8.05
CA LEU A 30 -28.93 -21.62 -7.42
C LEU A 30 -30.14 -21.17 -6.61
N TRP A 31 -30.06 -20.05 -5.90
CA TRP A 31 -31.20 -19.46 -5.21
C TRP A 31 -32.28 -19.00 -6.18
N ALA A 32 -31.92 -18.31 -7.26
CA ALA A 32 -32.86 -17.88 -8.27
C ALA A 32 -33.55 -19.07 -8.97
N LEU A 33 -32.81 -20.13 -9.25
CA LEU A 33 -33.38 -21.38 -9.80
C LEU A 33 -34.35 -22.03 -8.81
N HIS A 34 -34.04 -21.98 -7.50
CA HIS A 34 -34.97 -22.46 -6.47
C HIS A 34 -36.26 -21.64 -6.43
N GLU A 35 -36.13 -20.31 -6.38
CA GLU A 35 -37.26 -19.39 -6.19
C GLU A 35 -38.15 -19.28 -7.46
N PHE A 36 -37.53 -19.18 -8.63
CA PHE A 36 -38.28 -18.94 -9.90
C PHE A 36 -38.64 -20.19 -10.67
N VAL A 37 -37.93 -21.30 -10.49
CA VAL A 37 -38.18 -22.56 -11.20
C VAL A 37 -38.85 -23.61 -10.31
N GLY A 38 -39.03 -23.29 -9.00
CA GLY A 38 -39.71 -24.18 -8.05
C GLY A 38 -38.96 -25.48 -7.77
N LEU A 39 -37.65 -25.53 -8.02
CA LEU A 39 -36.84 -26.69 -7.70
C LEU A 39 -36.63 -26.78 -6.19
N PRO A 40 -37.01 -27.86 -5.50
CA PRO A 40 -36.86 -28.01 -4.04
C PRO A 40 -35.41 -28.26 -3.64
N LEU A 41 -34.51 -27.35 -4.04
CA LEU A 41 -33.07 -27.41 -3.80
C LEU A 41 -32.75 -27.24 -2.31
N SER A 42 -33.54 -26.45 -1.57
CA SER A 42 -33.29 -26.22 -0.14
C SER A 42 -33.52 -27.48 0.69
N GLN A 43 -34.57 -28.23 0.44
CA GLN A 43 -34.84 -29.49 1.16
C GLN A 43 -33.83 -30.58 0.77
N ARG A 44 -33.40 -30.63 -0.49
CA ARG A 44 -32.39 -31.59 -0.94
C ARG A 44 -30.98 -31.18 -0.48
N LEU A 45 -30.65 -29.89 -0.44
CA LEU A 45 -29.38 -29.40 0.07
C LEU A 45 -29.27 -29.51 1.60
N SER A 46 -30.34 -29.37 2.37
CA SER A 46 -30.32 -29.60 3.80
C SER A 46 -30.18 -31.09 4.15
N ALA A 47 -30.87 -31.97 3.42
CA ALA A 47 -30.76 -33.42 3.58
C ALA A 47 -29.41 -33.98 3.09
N HIS A 48 -28.83 -33.37 2.06
CA HIS A 48 -27.59 -33.85 1.43
C HIS A 48 -26.45 -32.83 1.51
N GLY A 49 -26.56 -31.80 2.35
CA GLY A 49 -25.59 -30.70 2.42
C GLY A 49 -24.15 -31.15 2.73
N ARG A 50 -24.00 -32.21 3.54
CA ARG A 50 -22.67 -32.82 3.77
C ARG A 50 -22.15 -33.50 2.50
N THR A 51 -23.01 -34.23 1.80
CA THR A 51 -22.64 -34.94 0.56
C THR A 51 -22.35 -33.93 -0.56
N ALA A 52 -23.16 -32.87 -0.70
CA ALA A 52 -22.91 -31.79 -1.64
C ALA A 52 -21.62 -31.03 -1.34
N GLY A 53 -21.35 -30.73 -0.06
CA GLY A 53 -20.10 -30.11 0.39
C GLY A 53 -18.88 -31.00 0.10
N LEU A 54 -18.98 -32.30 0.34
CA LEU A 54 -17.92 -33.27 0.02
C LEU A 54 -17.69 -33.39 -1.48
N VAL A 55 -18.76 -33.38 -2.30
CA VAL A 55 -18.68 -33.42 -3.75
C VAL A 55 -18.01 -32.14 -4.27
N VAL A 56 -18.40 -30.96 -3.80
CA VAL A 56 -17.78 -29.68 -4.19
C VAL A 56 -16.30 -29.64 -3.78
N ALA A 57 -15.98 -30.05 -2.54
CA ALA A 57 -14.61 -30.14 -2.08
C ALA A 57 -13.78 -31.16 -2.88
N GLY A 58 -14.38 -32.31 -3.20
CA GLY A 58 -13.77 -33.34 -4.06
C GLY A 58 -13.51 -32.83 -5.47
N LEU A 59 -14.47 -32.14 -6.10
CA LEU A 59 -14.31 -31.53 -7.42
C LEU A 59 -13.25 -30.43 -7.42
N ALA A 60 -13.23 -29.58 -6.40
CA ALA A 60 -12.19 -28.57 -6.23
C ALA A 60 -10.81 -29.21 -6.05
N GLY A 61 -10.71 -30.27 -5.23
CA GLY A 61 -9.48 -31.04 -5.07
C GLY A 61 -9.01 -31.68 -6.39
N LEU A 62 -9.92 -32.30 -7.14
CA LEU A 62 -9.64 -32.88 -8.45
C LEU A 62 -9.19 -31.81 -9.46
N LEU A 63 -9.79 -30.61 -9.43
CA LEU A 63 -9.39 -29.50 -10.28
C LEU A 63 -7.99 -29.00 -9.92
N CYS A 64 -7.66 -28.92 -8.64
CA CYS A 64 -6.30 -28.58 -8.18
C CYS A 64 -5.28 -29.63 -8.63
N VAL A 65 -5.60 -30.92 -8.43
CA VAL A 65 -4.73 -32.03 -8.90
C VAL A 65 -4.57 -31.98 -10.41
N TYR A 66 -5.67 -31.78 -11.16
CA TYR A 66 -5.62 -31.60 -12.60
C TYR A 66 -4.72 -30.42 -13.00
N ALA A 67 -4.87 -29.26 -12.37
CA ALA A 67 -4.07 -28.09 -12.67
C ALA A 67 -2.57 -28.34 -12.45
N VAL A 68 -2.20 -29.01 -11.33
CA VAL A 68 -0.81 -29.38 -11.03
C VAL A 68 -0.26 -30.39 -12.05
N LEU A 69 -1.02 -31.42 -12.37
CA LEU A 69 -0.60 -32.43 -13.35
C LEU A 69 -0.50 -31.83 -14.75
N ALA A 70 -1.51 -31.09 -15.18
CA ALA A 70 -1.56 -30.43 -16.48
C ALA A 70 -0.44 -29.41 -16.67
N PHE A 71 -0.04 -28.71 -15.60
CA PHE A 71 1.10 -27.78 -15.61
C PHE A 71 2.45 -28.48 -15.81
N ASN A 72 2.55 -29.77 -15.48
CA ASN A 72 3.75 -30.57 -15.68
C ASN A 72 3.77 -31.37 -16.99
N VAL A 73 2.64 -31.39 -17.74
CA VAL A 73 2.57 -32.01 -19.05
C VAL A 73 2.96 -30.97 -20.11
N THR A 74 4.25 -30.91 -20.36
CA THR A 74 4.85 -29.95 -21.29
C THR A 74 5.24 -30.63 -22.60
N GLY A 75 5.51 -29.84 -23.63
CA GLY A 75 6.03 -30.29 -24.92
C GLY A 75 6.91 -29.22 -25.54
N GLY A 76 7.37 -29.47 -26.74
CA GLY A 76 8.10 -28.49 -27.51
C GLY A 76 7.24 -27.27 -27.87
N TYR A 77 7.86 -26.23 -28.38
CA TYR A 77 7.25 -25.00 -28.85
C TYR A 77 7.83 -24.61 -30.22
N ALA A 78 6.96 -24.27 -31.16
CA ALA A 78 7.38 -23.72 -32.44
C ALA A 78 7.31 -22.20 -32.40
N LEU A 79 8.45 -21.55 -32.46
CA LEU A 79 8.56 -20.09 -32.57
C LEU A 79 8.21 -19.67 -33.99
N THR A 80 7.25 -18.76 -34.12
CA THR A 80 6.98 -18.09 -35.40
C THR A 80 7.96 -16.94 -35.64
N PRO A 81 8.19 -16.53 -36.89
CA PRO A 81 9.09 -15.40 -37.18
C PRO A 81 8.70 -14.13 -36.44
N GLY A 82 9.65 -13.54 -35.69
CA GLY A 82 9.45 -12.32 -34.91
C GLY A 82 8.72 -12.51 -33.56
N GLU A 83 8.34 -13.75 -33.22
CA GLU A 83 7.77 -14.06 -31.92
C GLU A 83 8.87 -14.14 -30.83
N THR A 84 8.54 -13.65 -29.62
CA THR A 84 9.37 -13.83 -28.43
C THR A 84 8.62 -14.70 -27.43
N LEU A 85 9.24 -15.80 -27.03
CA LEU A 85 8.75 -16.72 -26.02
C LEU A 85 9.45 -16.44 -24.69
N ARG A 86 8.75 -15.83 -23.74
CA ARG A 86 9.27 -15.63 -22.38
C ARG A 86 8.93 -16.81 -21.47
N ARG A 87 9.93 -17.37 -20.81
CA ARG A 87 9.77 -18.48 -19.84
C ARG A 87 10.50 -18.16 -18.55
N SER A 88 9.84 -18.42 -17.40
CA SER A 88 10.47 -18.28 -16.09
C SER A 88 10.95 -19.63 -15.58
N VAL A 89 12.15 -19.63 -15.02
CA VAL A 89 12.76 -20.75 -14.30
C VAL A 89 13.25 -20.27 -12.94
N TYR A 90 13.40 -21.21 -12.01
CA TYR A 90 13.77 -20.93 -10.63
C TYR A 90 14.99 -21.78 -10.25
N PRO A 91 16.17 -21.53 -10.86
CA PRO A 91 17.38 -22.24 -10.53
C PRO A 91 17.95 -21.80 -9.18
N ALA A 92 18.78 -22.64 -8.57
CA ALA A 92 19.62 -22.21 -7.46
C ALA A 92 20.71 -21.25 -7.97
N PRO A 93 21.36 -20.46 -7.10
CA PRO A 93 22.53 -19.67 -7.49
C PRO A 93 23.66 -20.54 -8.04
N GLY A 94 24.36 -20.08 -9.07
CA GLY A 94 25.48 -20.82 -9.69
C GLY A 94 25.58 -20.63 -11.19
N ASP A 95 26.53 -21.36 -11.78
CA ASP A 95 26.84 -21.31 -13.21
C ASP A 95 25.99 -22.32 -13.99
N TYR A 96 25.43 -21.89 -15.10
CA TYR A 96 24.59 -22.70 -15.95
C TYR A 96 24.95 -22.55 -17.43
N THR A 97 24.80 -23.64 -18.16
CA THR A 97 24.72 -23.67 -19.62
C THR A 97 23.34 -24.19 -20.03
N LEU A 98 22.93 -23.94 -21.25
CA LEU A 98 21.67 -24.44 -21.78
C LEU A 98 21.91 -25.71 -22.60
N GLU A 99 21.12 -26.73 -22.32
CA GLU A 99 21.16 -28.04 -22.97
C GLU A 99 19.78 -28.38 -23.53
N GLY A 100 19.72 -29.00 -24.69
CA GLY A 100 18.43 -29.38 -25.28
C GLY A 100 18.50 -29.66 -26.75
N ASP A 101 17.31 -29.73 -27.37
CA ASP A 101 17.13 -30.03 -28.78
C ASP A 101 16.32 -28.88 -29.40
N TRP A 102 16.91 -28.19 -30.39
CA TRP A 102 16.26 -27.12 -31.14
C TRP A 102 16.76 -27.08 -32.58
N SER A 103 15.96 -26.44 -33.44
CA SER A 103 16.35 -26.21 -34.83
C SER A 103 16.11 -24.75 -35.20
N GLY A 104 16.93 -24.21 -36.08
CA GLY A 104 16.92 -22.80 -36.46
C GLY A 104 17.82 -21.91 -35.60
N GLY A 105 18.04 -20.67 -36.04
CA GLY A 105 18.85 -19.68 -35.32
C GLY A 105 18.04 -19.02 -34.21
N VAL A 106 18.22 -19.48 -32.96
CA VAL A 106 17.51 -18.93 -31.79
C VAL A 106 18.41 -17.94 -31.08
N GLN A 107 17.85 -16.73 -30.84
CA GLN A 107 18.44 -15.74 -29.96
C GLN A 107 17.85 -15.87 -28.57
N LEU A 108 18.70 -15.72 -27.56
CA LEU A 108 18.36 -15.83 -26.16
C LEU A 108 18.77 -14.57 -25.42
N THR A 109 17.87 -14.02 -24.63
CA THR A 109 18.21 -13.08 -23.56
C THR A 109 17.85 -13.73 -22.22
N VAL A 110 18.80 -13.77 -21.30
CA VAL A 110 18.61 -14.26 -19.94
C VAL A 110 18.60 -13.08 -19.00
N GLU A 111 17.52 -12.93 -18.27
CA GLU A 111 17.36 -11.87 -17.26
C GLU A 111 17.13 -12.49 -15.89
N SER A 112 17.76 -11.99 -14.86
CA SER A 112 17.41 -12.31 -13.48
C SER A 112 16.64 -11.16 -12.84
N GLN A 113 15.81 -11.50 -11.88
CA GLN A 113 15.22 -10.54 -10.97
C GLN A 113 15.35 -11.02 -9.53
N ASN A 114 15.80 -10.13 -8.65
CA ASN A 114 15.64 -10.28 -7.22
C ASN A 114 14.27 -9.68 -6.78
N LYS A 115 13.97 -9.68 -5.48
CA LYS A 115 12.70 -9.16 -4.97
C LYS A 115 12.48 -7.68 -5.28
N THR A 116 13.53 -6.88 -5.12
CA THR A 116 13.48 -5.44 -5.39
C THR A 116 13.26 -5.19 -6.87
N GLU A 117 14.04 -5.82 -7.74
CA GLU A 117 13.90 -5.71 -9.19
C GLU A 117 12.50 -6.15 -9.67
N THR A 118 11.95 -7.22 -9.07
CA THR A 118 10.57 -7.65 -9.38
C THR A 118 9.54 -6.56 -9.06
N ILE A 119 9.70 -5.86 -7.94
CA ILE A 119 8.79 -4.79 -7.52
C ILE A 119 8.99 -3.54 -8.38
N MET A 120 10.23 -3.21 -8.70
CA MET A 120 10.61 -2.03 -9.48
C MET A 120 10.44 -2.21 -11.00
N HIS A 121 10.11 -3.43 -11.46
CA HIS A 121 10.03 -3.79 -12.87
C HIS A 121 11.35 -3.63 -13.64
N THR A 122 12.45 -3.80 -12.96
CA THR A 122 13.79 -3.87 -13.54
C THR A 122 14.27 -5.31 -13.61
N SER A 123 15.35 -5.55 -14.34
CA SER A 123 16.01 -6.86 -14.42
C SER A 123 17.49 -6.69 -14.71
N THR A 124 18.28 -7.63 -14.24
CA THR A 124 19.70 -7.72 -14.59
C THR A 124 19.88 -8.70 -15.74
N VAL A 125 20.44 -8.24 -16.87
CA VAL A 125 20.75 -9.10 -18.02
C VAL A 125 21.98 -9.93 -17.70
N LEU A 126 21.82 -11.26 -17.65
CA LEU A 126 22.90 -12.21 -17.40
C LEU A 126 23.57 -12.68 -18.69
N TYR A 127 22.80 -12.74 -19.79
CA TYR A 127 23.29 -13.17 -21.10
C TYR A 127 22.41 -12.59 -22.21
N SER A 128 23.02 -12.24 -23.34
CA SER A 128 22.29 -11.90 -24.57
C SER A 128 23.12 -12.31 -25.77
N GLY A 129 22.57 -13.24 -26.59
CA GLY A 129 23.26 -13.77 -27.75
C GLY A 129 22.60 -15.04 -28.30
N PRO A 130 23.30 -15.80 -29.15
CA PRO A 130 22.79 -17.08 -29.66
C PRO A 130 22.52 -18.09 -28.53
N LEU A 131 21.49 -18.91 -28.71
CA LEU A 131 21.18 -19.98 -27.76
C LEU A 131 22.31 -21.04 -27.68
N ASP A 132 22.96 -21.28 -28.83
CA ASP A 132 24.09 -22.19 -28.90
C ASP A 132 25.28 -21.67 -28.11
N GLY A 133 25.74 -22.47 -27.13
CA GLY A 133 26.85 -22.12 -26.27
C GLY A 133 26.54 -21.06 -25.20
N ALA A 134 25.28 -20.74 -24.97
CA ALA A 134 24.87 -19.79 -23.94
C ALA A 134 25.30 -20.30 -22.55
N ALA A 135 26.02 -19.44 -21.82
CA ALA A 135 26.45 -19.67 -20.45
C ALA A 135 26.24 -18.40 -19.62
N PHE A 136 25.78 -18.55 -18.39
CA PHE A 136 25.52 -17.44 -17.47
C PHE A 136 25.61 -17.88 -16.02
N THR A 137 25.82 -16.90 -15.13
CA THR A 137 25.84 -17.10 -13.67
C THR A 137 24.61 -16.51 -13.05
N VAL A 138 23.89 -17.30 -12.25
CA VAL A 138 22.70 -16.86 -11.50
C VAL A 138 23.14 -16.30 -10.15
N PRO A 139 22.82 -15.03 -9.81
CA PRO A 139 23.16 -14.40 -8.53
C PRO A 139 22.52 -15.08 -7.32
N GLU A 140 23.12 -14.91 -6.13
CA GLU A 140 22.63 -15.50 -4.87
C GLU A 140 21.26 -14.95 -4.44
N ASP A 141 20.95 -13.71 -4.77
CA ASP A 141 19.71 -13.02 -4.42
C ASP A 141 18.60 -13.17 -5.48
N SER A 142 18.88 -13.90 -6.59
CA SER A 142 17.92 -14.11 -7.67
C SER A 142 16.65 -14.82 -7.19
N THR A 143 15.49 -14.23 -7.46
CA THR A 143 14.18 -14.83 -7.18
C THR A 143 13.66 -15.62 -8.39
N VAL A 144 13.97 -15.15 -9.60
CA VAL A 144 13.52 -15.74 -10.87
C VAL A 144 14.50 -15.42 -11.97
N VAL A 145 14.65 -16.35 -12.90
CA VAL A 145 15.38 -16.15 -14.16
C VAL A 145 14.39 -16.28 -15.31
N TYR A 146 14.37 -15.28 -16.18
CA TYR A 146 13.59 -15.25 -17.40
C TYR A 146 14.47 -15.60 -18.59
N LEU A 147 13.94 -16.45 -19.47
CA LEU A 147 14.53 -16.81 -20.74
C LEU A 147 13.63 -16.26 -21.84
N ASP A 148 14.09 -15.27 -22.57
CA ASP A 148 13.43 -14.69 -23.72
C ASP A 148 14.05 -15.28 -24.98
N LEU A 149 13.29 -16.15 -25.66
CA LEU A 149 13.69 -16.90 -26.83
C LEU A 149 13.00 -16.31 -28.05
N SER A 150 13.77 -15.97 -29.08
CA SER A 150 13.23 -15.45 -30.34
C SER A 150 14.00 -16.01 -31.54
N ALA A 151 13.35 -16.02 -32.72
CA ALA A 151 13.97 -16.44 -33.95
C ALA A 151 13.46 -15.59 -35.12
N GLN A 152 14.36 -15.13 -36.00
CA GLN A 152 13.99 -14.29 -37.15
C GLN A 152 13.22 -15.09 -38.20
N ASP A 153 13.66 -16.31 -38.50
CA ASP A 153 13.06 -17.16 -39.51
C ASP A 153 12.15 -18.26 -38.94
N GLY A 154 11.85 -18.17 -37.62
CA GLY A 154 11.17 -19.22 -36.89
C GLY A 154 12.13 -20.33 -36.44
N ALA A 155 11.72 -21.08 -35.41
CA ALA A 155 12.51 -22.16 -34.85
C ALA A 155 11.60 -23.18 -34.16
N ALA A 156 12.06 -24.44 -34.07
CA ALA A 156 11.42 -25.45 -33.26
C ALA A 156 12.26 -25.75 -32.03
N LEU A 157 11.68 -25.60 -30.86
CA LEU A 157 12.26 -25.91 -29.55
C LEU A 157 11.60 -27.20 -29.07
N GLU A 158 12.30 -28.32 -29.05
CA GLU A 158 11.74 -29.60 -28.58
C GLU A 158 11.91 -29.77 -27.08
N ARG A 159 13.11 -29.47 -26.59
CA ARG A 159 13.46 -29.58 -25.18
C ARG A 159 14.55 -28.56 -24.85
N LEU A 160 14.46 -27.96 -23.64
CA LEU A 160 15.45 -27.04 -23.13
C LEU A 160 15.56 -27.22 -21.61
N SER A 161 16.78 -27.26 -21.09
CA SER A 161 17.06 -27.35 -19.65
C SER A 161 18.34 -26.60 -19.30
N LEU A 162 18.47 -26.21 -18.05
CA LEU A 162 19.72 -25.71 -17.49
C LEU A 162 20.58 -26.91 -17.09
N SER A 163 21.89 -26.86 -17.34
CA SER A 163 22.83 -27.89 -16.95
C SER A 163 22.81 -28.15 -15.44
N GLY A 164 22.42 -29.35 -15.03
CA GLY A 164 22.26 -29.69 -13.60
C GLY A 164 21.13 -28.95 -12.88
N GLY A 165 20.28 -28.23 -13.61
CA GLY A 165 19.20 -27.42 -13.10
C GLY A 165 17.80 -27.80 -13.62
N PRO A 166 16.81 -26.90 -13.48
CA PRO A 166 15.44 -27.17 -13.89
C PRO A 166 15.29 -27.22 -15.42
N SER A 167 14.33 -28.03 -15.89
CA SER A 167 13.89 -28.02 -17.28
C SER A 167 13.00 -26.83 -17.57
N VAL A 168 13.10 -26.24 -18.76
CA VAL A 168 12.31 -25.13 -19.22
C VAL A 168 10.99 -25.65 -19.78
N LYS A 169 9.88 -25.16 -19.27
CA LYS A 169 8.52 -25.54 -19.74
C LYS A 169 8.17 -24.75 -21.00
N LEU A 170 8.51 -25.24 -22.16
CA LEU A 170 8.38 -24.54 -23.45
C LEU A 170 6.90 -24.40 -23.86
N GLY A 171 6.18 -25.51 -23.99
CA GLY A 171 4.77 -25.53 -24.38
C GLY A 171 3.92 -26.32 -23.38
N TYR A 172 2.64 -25.96 -23.26
CA TYR A 172 1.68 -26.63 -22.38
C TYR A 172 0.61 -27.33 -23.21
N ARG A 173 0.46 -28.66 -23.03
CA ARG A 173 -0.47 -29.46 -23.84
C ARG A 173 -1.89 -29.51 -23.28
N LEU A 174 -2.05 -29.44 -21.97
CA LEU A 174 -3.32 -29.65 -21.26
C LEU A 174 -3.84 -28.39 -20.59
N LEU A 175 -3.12 -27.27 -20.65
CA LEU A 175 -3.56 -25.99 -20.11
C LEU A 175 -3.60 -24.93 -21.22
N PRO A 176 -4.64 -24.08 -21.24
CA PRO A 176 -4.64 -22.90 -22.08
C PRO A 176 -3.45 -21.98 -21.74
N GLY A 177 -2.82 -21.36 -22.72
CA GLY A 177 -1.60 -20.55 -22.56
C GLY A 177 -1.74 -19.47 -21.48
N PHE A 178 -2.88 -18.80 -21.39
CA PHE A 178 -3.13 -17.78 -20.37
C PHE A 178 -3.09 -18.34 -18.92
N ALA A 179 -3.58 -19.55 -18.70
CA ALA A 179 -3.56 -20.20 -17.39
C ALA A 179 -2.16 -20.72 -17.06
N ALA A 180 -1.51 -21.32 -18.04
CA ALA A 180 -0.16 -21.82 -17.88
C ALA A 180 0.86 -20.71 -17.59
N ASN A 181 0.81 -19.59 -18.30
CA ASN A 181 1.70 -18.45 -18.07
C ASN A 181 1.52 -17.85 -16.66
N ARG A 182 0.29 -17.84 -16.14
CA ARG A 182 0.03 -17.38 -14.76
C ARG A 182 0.58 -18.33 -13.71
N LEU A 183 0.42 -19.63 -13.90
CA LEU A 183 0.99 -20.62 -12.98
C LEU A 183 2.52 -20.60 -13.01
N GLN A 184 3.12 -20.38 -14.18
CA GLN A 184 4.54 -20.27 -14.36
C GLN A 184 5.13 -19.07 -13.59
N GLY A 185 4.48 -17.91 -13.63
CA GLY A 185 4.89 -16.70 -12.93
C GLY A 185 4.43 -16.62 -11.47
N LEU A 186 3.87 -17.69 -10.88
CA LEU A 186 3.25 -17.63 -9.56
C LEU A 186 4.22 -17.23 -8.45
N TRP A 187 5.44 -17.77 -8.48
CA TRP A 187 6.48 -17.54 -7.46
C TRP A 187 7.24 -16.22 -7.64
N ALA A 188 7.16 -15.64 -8.84
CA ALA A 188 7.72 -14.32 -9.17
C ALA A 188 6.59 -13.29 -9.38
N ASN A 189 5.42 -13.50 -8.81
CA ASN A 189 4.30 -12.58 -8.95
C ASN A 189 4.61 -11.29 -8.19
N GLN A 190 4.81 -10.20 -8.93
CA GLN A 190 5.09 -8.87 -8.39
C GLN A 190 4.14 -8.48 -7.26
N ASN A 191 2.83 -8.65 -7.47
CA ASN A 191 1.84 -8.27 -6.46
C ASN A 191 1.99 -9.07 -5.15
N ALA A 192 2.35 -10.36 -5.23
CA ALA A 192 2.56 -11.18 -4.04
C ALA A 192 3.83 -10.76 -3.28
N ILE A 193 4.92 -10.53 -4.01
CA ILE A 193 6.19 -10.07 -3.45
C ILE A 193 6.03 -8.68 -2.83
N GLN A 194 5.43 -7.74 -3.56
CA GLN A 194 5.17 -6.38 -3.11
C GLN A 194 4.32 -6.35 -1.84
N ARG A 195 3.25 -7.16 -1.77
CA ARG A 195 2.42 -7.26 -0.56
C ARG A 195 3.19 -7.78 0.65
N THR A 196 4.15 -8.67 0.44
CA THR A 196 5.01 -9.16 1.53
C THR A 196 5.82 -8.02 2.13
N GLU A 197 6.35 -7.12 1.30
CA GLU A 197 7.05 -5.93 1.78
C GLU A 197 6.08 -4.94 2.47
N PHE A 198 4.89 -4.71 1.90
CA PHE A 198 3.88 -3.88 2.57
C PHE A 198 3.48 -4.42 3.95
N PHE A 199 3.36 -5.75 4.10
CA PHE A 199 3.05 -6.37 5.39
C PHE A 199 4.19 -6.18 6.39
N ARG A 200 5.44 -6.34 5.93
CA ARG A 200 6.64 -6.12 6.75
C ARG A 200 6.72 -4.66 7.22
N ASP A 201 6.52 -3.71 6.32
CA ASP A 201 6.58 -2.29 6.65
C ASP A 201 5.39 -1.86 7.53
N GLY A 202 4.20 -2.40 7.29
CA GLY A 202 3.06 -2.23 8.21
C GLY A 202 3.35 -2.71 9.63
N LEU A 203 4.05 -3.83 9.79
CA LEU A 203 4.49 -4.32 11.11
C LEU A 203 5.61 -3.46 11.72
N ARG A 204 6.49 -2.87 10.91
CA ARG A 204 7.49 -1.88 11.38
C ARG A 204 6.82 -0.60 11.89
N ILE A 205 5.78 -0.12 11.18
CA ILE A 205 4.96 1.01 11.65
C ILE A 205 4.27 0.65 12.96
N TYR A 206 3.64 -0.53 13.05
CA TYR A 206 3.03 -1.01 14.30
C TYR A 206 4.02 -1.01 15.47
N ALA A 207 5.27 -1.43 15.26
CA ALA A 207 6.29 -1.50 16.30
C ALA A 207 6.64 -0.13 16.92
N GLN A 208 6.34 0.98 16.23
CA GLN A 208 6.56 2.33 16.76
C GLN A 208 5.55 2.72 17.86
N SER A 209 4.32 2.15 17.81
CA SER A 209 3.28 2.42 18.82
C SER A 209 2.34 1.20 18.99
N PRO A 210 2.81 0.10 19.63
CA PRO A 210 2.09 -1.17 19.59
C PRO A 210 0.81 -1.19 20.41
N VAL A 211 0.70 -0.35 21.45
CA VAL A 211 -0.47 -0.37 22.34
C VAL A 211 -1.65 0.38 21.73
N ILE A 212 -1.46 1.66 21.38
CA ILE A 212 -2.54 2.55 20.94
C ILE A 212 -2.56 2.78 19.44
N GLY A 213 -1.54 2.29 18.70
CA GLY A 213 -1.34 2.56 17.29
C GLY A 213 -0.79 3.97 17.02
N ASN A 214 -0.58 4.27 15.75
CA ASN A 214 0.01 5.54 15.30
C ASN A 214 -1.06 6.57 14.86
N GLY A 215 -2.33 6.22 14.95
CA GLY A 215 -3.46 7.06 14.50
C GLY A 215 -4.01 6.61 13.14
N LEU A 216 -5.28 6.93 12.89
CA LEU A 216 -5.96 6.60 11.63
C LEU A 216 -5.28 7.34 10.45
N GLY A 217 -5.01 6.62 9.36
CA GLY A 217 -4.34 7.14 8.17
C GLY A 217 -2.82 7.29 8.33
N SER A 218 -2.24 6.92 9.47
CA SER A 218 -0.81 7.08 9.72
C SER A 218 0.08 6.22 8.81
N VAL A 219 -0.44 5.12 8.26
CA VAL A 219 0.33 4.26 7.34
C VAL A 219 0.80 5.05 6.13
N GLU A 220 -0.07 5.84 5.48
CA GLU A 220 0.30 6.69 4.34
C GLU A 220 1.43 7.68 4.69
N GLY A 221 1.38 8.26 5.90
CA GLY A 221 2.38 9.23 6.34
C GLY A 221 3.69 8.63 6.84
N LEU A 222 3.69 7.38 7.30
CA LEU A 222 4.84 6.75 7.94
C LEU A 222 5.53 5.68 7.08
N VAL A 223 4.90 5.21 5.99
CA VAL A 223 5.46 4.12 5.17
C VAL A 223 6.83 4.47 4.62
N THR A 224 7.03 5.69 4.16
CA THR A 224 8.31 6.17 3.62
C THR A 224 9.45 6.20 4.66
N SER A 225 9.14 6.20 5.95
CA SER A 225 10.15 6.16 7.02
C SER A 225 10.64 4.76 7.37
N VAL A 226 9.95 3.73 6.92
CA VAL A 226 10.25 2.33 7.28
C VAL A 226 10.57 1.44 6.07
N GLN A 227 10.22 1.87 4.86
CA GLN A 227 10.47 1.11 3.64
C GLN A 227 11.97 1.03 3.32
N SER A 228 12.41 -0.11 2.83
CA SER A 228 13.81 -0.33 2.45
C SER A 228 14.17 0.22 1.07
N PHE A 229 13.18 0.47 0.24
CA PHE A 229 13.26 1.13 -1.07
C PHE A 229 11.94 1.85 -1.32
N TYR A 230 11.94 2.87 -2.16
CA TYR A 230 10.75 3.69 -2.39
C TYR A 230 9.67 2.95 -3.18
N TYR A 231 8.46 3.03 -2.68
CA TYR A 231 7.23 2.67 -3.38
C TYR A 231 6.08 3.52 -2.80
N GLU A 232 5.08 3.81 -3.62
CA GLU A 232 3.89 4.50 -3.16
C GLU A 232 2.81 3.50 -2.74
N SER A 233 2.38 3.58 -1.49
CA SER A 233 1.20 2.88 -1.02
C SER A 233 0.53 3.63 0.13
N LYS A 234 -0.78 3.81 0.00
CA LYS A 234 -1.61 4.38 1.08
C LYS A 234 -2.00 3.35 2.13
N TYR A 235 -1.91 2.06 1.78
CA TYR A 235 -2.43 0.96 2.58
C TYR A 235 -1.49 -0.22 2.59
N VAL A 236 -1.53 -0.98 3.69
CA VAL A 236 -0.73 -2.22 3.85
C VAL A 236 -1.23 -3.37 2.96
N HIS A 237 -2.40 -3.26 2.31
CA HIS A 237 -3.07 -4.36 1.60
C HIS A 237 -3.36 -5.59 2.46
N ASN A 238 -3.46 -5.39 3.76
CA ASN A 238 -3.95 -6.33 4.76
C ASN A 238 -4.58 -5.50 5.87
N HIS A 239 -5.91 -5.56 5.96
CA HIS A 239 -6.63 -4.68 6.88
C HIS A 239 -6.38 -5.02 8.35
N TYR A 240 -6.03 -6.26 8.68
CA TYR A 240 -5.66 -6.62 10.06
C TYR A 240 -4.37 -5.93 10.49
N ILE A 241 -3.36 -5.92 9.61
CA ILE A 241 -2.10 -5.19 9.85
C ILE A 241 -2.34 -3.69 9.82
N GLN A 242 -3.20 -3.19 8.92
CA GLN A 242 -3.59 -1.78 8.87
C GLN A 242 -4.18 -1.31 10.21
N VAL A 243 -5.19 -2.03 10.72
CA VAL A 243 -5.82 -1.72 12.01
C VAL A 243 -4.80 -1.82 13.16
N LEU A 244 -3.92 -2.81 13.11
CA LEU A 244 -2.87 -2.99 14.10
C LEU A 244 -1.89 -1.81 14.10
N ALA A 245 -1.46 -1.35 12.92
CA ALA A 245 -0.54 -0.21 12.78
C ALA A 245 -1.18 1.12 13.20
N GLU A 246 -2.45 1.32 12.88
CA GLU A 246 -3.15 2.58 13.13
C GLU A 246 -3.82 2.67 14.51
N MET A 247 -4.39 1.57 15.01
CA MET A 247 -5.19 1.53 16.24
C MET A 247 -4.62 0.63 17.33
N GLY A 248 -3.47 0.01 17.08
CA GLY A 248 -2.81 -0.87 18.02
C GLY A 248 -3.57 -2.17 18.33
N ILE A 249 -3.13 -2.84 19.40
CA ILE A 249 -3.75 -4.11 19.86
C ILE A 249 -5.24 -3.96 20.19
N PRO A 250 -5.70 -2.92 20.93
CA PRO A 250 -7.13 -2.76 21.23
C PRO A 250 -7.99 -2.64 19.96
N GLY A 251 -7.53 -1.91 18.96
CA GLY A 251 -8.24 -1.77 17.69
C GLY A 251 -8.37 -3.10 16.95
N LEU A 252 -7.29 -3.88 16.87
CA LEU A 252 -7.32 -5.20 16.26
C LEU A 252 -8.26 -6.15 17.03
N LEU A 253 -8.18 -6.17 18.36
CA LEU A 253 -9.07 -6.99 19.18
C LEU A 253 -10.55 -6.62 19.01
N ALA A 254 -10.86 -5.33 18.93
CA ALA A 254 -12.22 -4.86 18.67
C ALA A 254 -12.71 -5.29 17.28
N PHE A 255 -11.87 -5.15 16.24
CA PHE A 255 -12.20 -5.59 14.88
C PHE A 255 -12.44 -7.10 14.81
N LEU A 256 -11.56 -7.90 15.42
CA LEU A 256 -11.72 -9.36 15.52
C LEU A 256 -12.95 -9.76 16.34
N ALA A 257 -13.27 -9.03 17.41
CA ALA A 257 -14.47 -9.28 18.22
C ALA A 257 -15.75 -9.04 17.42
N ILE A 258 -15.79 -7.99 16.57
CA ILE A 258 -16.94 -7.72 15.69
C ILE A 258 -17.13 -8.88 14.70
N LEU A 259 -16.10 -9.27 13.96
CA LEU A 259 -16.18 -10.37 13.01
C LEU A 259 -16.48 -11.71 13.71
N GLY A 260 -15.81 -11.98 14.83
CA GLY A 260 -16.00 -13.19 15.63
C GLY A 260 -17.40 -13.31 16.21
N SER A 261 -17.98 -12.21 16.73
CA SER A 261 -19.35 -12.21 17.27
C SER A 261 -20.38 -12.51 16.17
N ALA A 262 -20.20 -11.96 14.99
CA ALA A 262 -21.04 -12.25 13.83
C ALA A 262 -20.92 -13.73 13.42
N ALA A 263 -19.71 -14.26 13.34
CA ALA A 263 -19.47 -15.67 13.01
C ALA A 263 -20.08 -16.64 14.05
N VAL A 264 -19.92 -16.34 15.34
CA VAL A 264 -20.51 -17.12 16.43
C VAL A 264 -22.05 -17.08 16.38
N THR A 265 -22.63 -15.93 16.06
CA THR A 265 -24.08 -15.78 15.91
C THR A 265 -24.61 -16.68 14.79
N LEU A 266 -24.04 -16.61 13.59
CA LEU A 266 -24.43 -17.44 12.45
C LEU A 266 -24.22 -18.94 12.74
N TRP A 267 -23.09 -19.30 13.35
CA TRP A 267 -22.77 -20.68 13.70
C TRP A 267 -23.78 -21.28 14.70
N LYS A 268 -24.17 -20.52 15.75
CA LYS A 268 -25.18 -20.94 16.71
C LYS A 268 -26.54 -21.17 16.06
N ARG A 269 -26.98 -20.23 15.20
CA ARG A 269 -28.26 -20.35 14.46
C ARG A 269 -28.29 -21.58 13.57
N ARG A 270 -27.21 -21.83 12.85
CA ARG A 270 -27.08 -23.04 12.04
C ARG A 270 -27.17 -24.32 12.88
N ARG A 271 -26.58 -24.35 14.09
CA ARG A 271 -26.67 -25.48 15.00
C ARG A 271 -28.07 -25.69 15.58
N GLU A 272 -28.84 -24.64 15.71
CA GLU A 272 -30.23 -24.70 16.21
C GLU A 272 -31.23 -25.15 15.13
N GLY A 273 -30.75 -25.43 13.92
CA GLY A 273 -31.59 -25.91 12.82
C GLY A 273 -32.31 -24.77 12.06
N GLU A 274 -31.82 -23.55 12.13
CA GLU A 274 -32.36 -22.45 11.35
C GLU A 274 -32.23 -22.76 9.85
N GLU A 275 -33.35 -22.79 9.12
CA GLU A 275 -33.44 -23.13 7.69
C GLU A 275 -33.62 -21.90 6.79
N ASP A 276 -33.49 -20.68 7.35
CA ASP A 276 -33.59 -19.46 6.58
C ASP A 276 -32.52 -19.40 5.47
N ALA A 277 -32.94 -19.19 4.23
CA ALA A 277 -32.05 -19.08 3.07
C ALA A 277 -31.04 -17.92 3.19
N LEU A 278 -31.34 -16.91 4.00
CA LEU A 278 -30.45 -15.77 4.26
C LEU A 278 -29.20 -16.18 5.08
N LEU A 279 -29.31 -17.21 5.92
CA LEU A 279 -28.23 -17.68 6.78
C LEU A 279 -26.97 -18.08 5.99
N PRO A 280 -27.01 -18.98 5.01
CA PRO A 280 -25.84 -19.34 4.21
C PRO A 280 -25.29 -18.17 3.39
N ALA A 281 -26.16 -17.28 2.90
CA ALA A 281 -25.72 -16.09 2.18
C ALA A 281 -24.91 -15.15 3.07
N LEU A 282 -25.37 -14.88 4.30
CA LEU A 282 -24.63 -14.03 5.25
C LEU A 282 -23.36 -14.70 5.75
N CYS A 283 -23.34 -16.05 5.89
CA CYS A 283 -22.10 -16.78 6.17
C CYS A 283 -21.05 -16.57 5.06
N ALA A 284 -21.47 -16.67 3.79
CA ALA A 284 -20.59 -16.45 2.66
C ALA A 284 -20.08 -14.99 2.60
N CYS A 285 -20.96 -14.01 2.83
CA CYS A 285 -20.59 -12.60 2.85
C CYS A 285 -19.59 -12.28 3.98
N LEU A 286 -19.83 -12.81 5.19
CA LEU A 286 -18.93 -12.62 6.32
C LEU A 286 -17.56 -13.28 6.07
N ALA A 287 -17.56 -14.52 5.55
CA ALA A 287 -16.32 -15.22 5.21
C ALA A 287 -15.53 -14.45 4.14
N MET A 288 -16.23 -13.97 3.10
CA MET A 288 -15.61 -13.12 2.07
C MET A 288 -15.01 -11.85 2.68
N ALA A 289 -15.77 -11.15 3.52
CA ALA A 289 -15.31 -9.91 4.13
C ALA A 289 -14.06 -10.14 5.00
N ALA A 290 -14.03 -11.21 5.78
CA ALA A 290 -12.88 -11.57 6.63
C ALA A 290 -11.66 -12.01 5.81
N LEU A 291 -11.84 -12.87 4.80
CA LEU A 291 -10.74 -13.35 3.96
C LEU A 291 -10.18 -12.24 3.06
N HIS A 292 -11.04 -11.41 2.51
CA HIS A 292 -10.61 -10.30 1.67
C HIS A 292 -9.83 -9.24 2.47
N ALA A 293 -10.20 -9.02 3.73
CA ALA A 293 -9.44 -8.17 4.66
C ALA A 293 -7.99 -8.61 4.84
N ALA A 294 -7.70 -9.91 4.73
CA ALA A 294 -6.33 -10.44 4.87
C ALA A 294 -5.47 -10.24 3.62
N ALA A 295 -6.08 -10.01 2.46
CA ALA A 295 -5.40 -9.98 1.18
C ALA A 295 -5.43 -8.61 0.48
N GLU A 296 -6.27 -7.68 0.94
CA GLU A 296 -6.51 -6.39 0.29
C GLU A 296 -6.89 -5.29 1.30
N ALA A 297 -6.70 -4.04 0.86
CA ALA A 297 -7.06 -2.84 1.62
C ALA A 297 -8.54 -2.44 1.49
N VAL A 298 -9.43 -3.35 1.08
CA VAL A 298 -10.82 -3.02 0.72
C VAL A 298 -11.63 -2.41 1.87
N TRP A 299 -11.34 -2.78 3.10
CA TRP A 299 -11.98 -2.21 4.29
C TRP A 299 -11.61 -0.73 4.53
N SER A 300 -10.54 -0.26 3.90
CA SER A 300 -10.17 1.17 3.92
C SER A 300 -10.95 1.99 2.89
N LEU A 301 -11.74 1.34 2.01
CA LEU A 301 -12.61 2.00 1.04
C LEU A 301 -14.00 2.18 1.63
N GLY A 302 -14.47 3.41 1.75
CA GLY A 302 -15.76 3.75 2.40
C GLY A 302 -16.96 2.98 1.83
N GLN A 303 -16.99 2.72 0.53
CA GLN A 303 -18.06 1.96 -0.12
C GLN A 303 -18.09 0.49 0.36
N TYR A 304 -16.93 -0.16 0.39
CA TYR A 304 -16.81 -1.54 0.88
C TYR A 304 -17.13 -1.62 2.38
N GLN A 305 -16.61 -0.67 3.16
CA GLN A 305 -16.88 -0.58 4.59
C GLN A 305 -18.38 -0.45 4.89
N THR A 306 -19.09 0.38 4.13
CA THR A 306 -20.54 0.54 4.25
C THR A 306 -21.27 -0.79 3.96
N MET A 307 -20.88 -1.50 2.90
CA MET A 307 -21.47 -2.80 2.57
C MET A 307 -21.19 -3.85 3.64
N ALA A 308 -19.97 -3.89 4.16
CA ALA A 308 -19.60 -4.81 5.24
C ALA A 308 -20.38 -4.52 6.52
N LEU A 309 -20.56 -3.25 6.89
CA LEU A 309 -21.37 -2.82 8.03
C LEU A 309 -22.85 -3.17 7.84
N LEU A 310 -23.39 -3.07 6.62
CA LEU A 310 -24.76 -3.53 6.31
C LEU A 310 -24.89 -5.04 6.53
N VAL A 311 -23.95 -5.85 6.06
CA VAL A 311 -23.94 -7.31 6.29
C VAL A 311 -23.90 -7.62 7.78
N LEU A 312 -23.00 -6.97 8.54
CA LEU A 312 -22.90 -7.15 9.99
C LEU A 312 -24.20 -6.74 10.71
N SER A 313 -24.82 -5.64 10.29
CA SER A 313 -26.10 -5.19 10.82
C SER A 313 -27.23 -6.17 10.52
N MET A 314 -27.29 -6.73 9.31
CA MET A 314 -28.26 -7.76 8.94
C MET A 314 -28.06 -9.02 9.80
N ILE A 315 -26.82 -9.46 10.04
CA ILE A 315 -26.53 -10.60 10.94
C ILE A 315 -27.06 -10.30 12.36
N ALA A 316 -26.80 -9.11 12.86
CA ALA A 316 -27.23 -8.71 14.21
C ALA A 316 -28.76 -8.63 14.34
N VAL A 317 -29.45 -8.08 13.36
CA VAL A 317 -30.90 -7.88 13.37
C VAL A 317 -31.68 -9.18 13.12
N CYS A 318 -31.28 -9.94 12.08
CA CYS A 318 -32.02 -11.14 11.67
C CYS A 318 -31.72 -12.34 12.59
N PHE A 319 -30.49 -12.49 13.03
CA PHE A 319 -30.04 -13.69 13.75
C PHE A 319 -29.49 -13.43 15.15
N GLY A 320 -29.27 -12.18 15.52
CA GLY A 320 -28.80 -11.81 16.86
C GLY A 320 -29.76 -12.24 17.98
N ARG A 321 -29.21 -12.57 19.12
CA ARG A 321 -29.96 -12.75 20.35
C ARG A 321 -29.45 -11.75 21.39
N PRO A 322 -30.33 -11.21 22.23
CA PRO A 322 -29.87 -10.36 23.30
C PRO A 322 -28.92 -11.17 24.21
N VAL A 323 -27.71 -10.65 24.41
CA VAL A 323 -26.67 -11.29 25.25
C VAL A 323 -27.14 -11.35 26.71
N THR A 324 -27.84 -10.30 27.15
CA THR A 324 -28.42 -10.20 28.47
C THR A 324 -29.80 -9.56 28.36
N ARG A 325 -30.78 -10.09 29.12
CA ARG A 325 -32.01 -9.36 29.38
C ARG A 325 -31.75 -8.45 30.57
N LEU A 326 -31.75 -7.15 30.34
CA LEU A 326 -31.68 -6.19 31.44
C LEU A 326 -32.99 -6.29 32.24
N THR A 327 -33.02 -7.18 33.22
CA THR A 327 -34.20 -7.41 34.08
C THR A 327 -34.38 -6.30 35.12
N SER A 328 -33.31 -5.61 35.47
CA SER A 328 -33.32 -4.46 36.37
C SER A 328 -33.61 -3.18 35.64
N LYS A 329 -34.63 -2.42 36.07
CA LYS A 329 -34.93 -1.08 35.56
C LYS A 329 -33.74 -0.14 35.66
N THR A 330 -32.96 -0.27 36.73
CA THR A 330 -31.74 0.54 36.95
C THR A 330 -30.66 0.25 35.90
N ALA A 331 -30.43 -1.02 35.57
CA ALA A 331 -29.47 -1.41 34.56
C ALA A 331 -29.90 -0.95 33.15
N ALA A 332 -31.20 -1.07 32.84
CA ALA A 332 -31.74 -0.58 31.58
C ALA A 332 -31.61 0.97 31.44
N LEU A 333 -31.92 1.68 32.53
CA LEU A 333 -31.76 3.14 32.57
C LEU A 333 -30.31 3.56 32.44
N ALA A 334 -29.38 2.89 33.15
CA ALA A 334 -27.96 3.18 33.07
C ALA A 334 -27.39 2.92 31.65
N SER A 335 -27.79 1.81 31.01
CA SER A 335 -27.38 1.52 29.62
C SER A 335 -27.92 2.54 28.63
N SER A 336 -29.18 2.96 28.79
CA SER A 336 -29.79 3.99 27.95
C SER A 336 -29.13 5.35 28.17
N ALA A 337 -28.82 5.71 29.41
CA ALA A 337 -28.11 6.95 29.73
C ALA A 337 -26.69 6.98 29.13
N LEU A 338 -25.95 5.83 29.19
CA LEU A 338 -24.64 5.71 28.57
C LEU A 338 -24.72 5.84 27.06
N LEU A 339 -25.70 5.20 26.41
CA LEU A 339 -25.90 5.32 24.96
C LEU A 339 -26.27 6.76 24.57
N CYS A 340 -27.15 7.41 25.32
CA CYS A 340 -27.47 8.81 25.10
C CYS A 340 -26.23 9.71 25.25
N LEU A 341 -25.43 9.52 26.30
CA LEU A 341 -24.19 10.25 26.50
C LEU A 341 -23.23 10.06 25.32
N PHE A 342 -23.03 8.82 24.89
CA PHE A 342 -22.20 8.51 23.72
C PHE A 342 -22.73 9.21 22.47
N SER A 343 -24.04 9.15 22.23
CA SER A 343 -24.67 9.80 21.08
C SER A 343 -24.52 11.33 21.11
N VAL A 344 -24.63 11.94 22.29
CA VAL A 344 -24.43 13.40 22.47
C VAL A 344 -22.97 13.78 22.22
N VAL A 345 -22.02 13.01 22.77
CA VAL A 345 -20.57 13.24 22.52
C VAL A 345 -20.25 13.08 21.05
N PHE A 346 -20.76 12.05 20.39
CA PHE A 346 -20.58 11.85 18.96
C PHE A 346 -21.18 12.99 18.12
N ALA A 347 -22.42 13.40 18.43
CA ALA A 347 -23.07 14.51 17.74
C ALA A 347 -22.31 15.84 17.94
N TRP A 348 -21.75 16.05 19.14
CA TRP A 348 -20.92 17.22 19.42
C TRP A 348 -19.61 17.22 18.64
N LEU A 349 -18.92 16.07 18.54
CA LEU A 349 -17.72 15.90 17.71
C LEU A 349 -18.05 16.14 16.23
N LEU A 350 -19.09 15.48 15.72
CA LEU A 350 -19.53 15.59 14.33
C LEU A 350 -19.89 17.04 13.98
N TYR A 351 -20.68 17.71 14.84
CA TYR A 351 -21.03 19.12 14.65
C TYR A 351 -19.78 20.02 14.62
N GLY A 352 -18.82 19.78 15.52
CA GLY A 352 -17.57 20.51 15.54
C GLY A 352 -16.79 20.36 14.23
N ASN A 353 -16.68 19.12 13.73
CA ASN A 353 -16.00 18.85 12.47
C ASN A 353 -16.71 19.50 11.27
N LEU A 354 -18.01 19.27 11.11
CA LEU A 354 -18.78 19.84 9.99
C LEU A 354 -18.74 21.37 9.97
N THR A 355 -18.78 22.01 11.15
CA THR A 355 -18.69 23.48 11.21
C THR A 355 -17.29 24.00 10.93
N ALA A 356 -16.25 23.26 11.31
CA ALA A 356 -14.86 23.58 10.98
C ALA A 356 -14.61 23.44 9.47
N GLU A 357 -15.03 22.33 8.87
CA GLU A 357 -14.91 22.07 7.44
C GLU A 357 -15.64 23.13 6.60
N ARG A 358 -16.85 23.50 7.01
CA ARG A 358 -17.60 24.57 6.34
C ARG A 358 -16.90 25.92 6.45
N ALA A 359 -16.42 26.29 7.63
CA ALA A 359 -15.71 27.55 7.83
C ALA A 359 -14.39 27.58 7.01
N TYR A 360 -13.69 26.45 6.92
CA TYR A 360 -12.50 26.31 6.09
C TYR A 360 -12.81 26.49 4.60
N ALA A 361 -13.87 25.87 4.11
CA ALA A 361 -14.33 26.04 2.73
C ALA A 361 -14.69 27.49 2.40
N GLU A 362 -15.34 28.21 3.33
CA GLU A 362 -15.66 29.63 3.18
C GLU A 362 -14.40 30.51 3.11
N ILE A 363 -13.35 30.18 3.88
CA ILE A 363 -12.05 30.87 3.83
C ILE A 363 -11.36 30.61 2.48
N GLN A 364 -11.32 29.36 2.03
CA GLN A 364 -10.71 29.00 0.75
C GLN A 364 -11.41 29.63 -0.46
N ALA A 365 -12.74 29.78 -0.37
CA ALA A 365 -13.54 30.44 -1.41
C ALA A 365 -13.40 31.98 -1.40
N GLY A 366 -12.66 32.57 -0.45
CA GLY A 366 -12.51 34.01 -0.28
C GLY A 366 -13.79 34.71 0.18
N THR A 367 -14.78 33.96 0.64
CA THR A 367 -16.06 34.52 1.14
C THR A 367 -15.99 34.95 2.61
N ARG A 368 -14.91 34.62 3.29
CA ARG A 368 -14.64 35.00 4.67
C ARG A 368 -13.25 35.63 4.77
N ILE A 369 -13.14 36.68 5.60
CA ILE A 369 -11.84 37.32 5.84
C ILE A 369 -10.91 36.32 6.57
N GLN A 370 -9.73 36.16 6.02
CA GLN A 370 -8.65 35.35 6.61
C GLN A 370 -7.93 36.18 7.67
N ASP A 371 -8.56 36.40 8.79
CA ASP A 371 -7.98 37.10 9.91
C ASP A 371 -7.62 36.11 11.05
N ALA A 372 -6.81 36.59 11.99
CA ALA A 372 -6.40 35.84 13.17
C ALA A 372 -7.60 35.30 13.98
N TYR A 373 -8.65 36.06 14.06
CA TYR A 373 -9.86 35.68 14.78
C TYR A 373 -10.60 34.52 14.11
N SER A 374 -10.74 34.57 12.77
CA SER A 374 -11.39 33.52 12.00
C SER A 374 -10.61 32.18 12.11
N MET A 375 -9.31 32.23 12.03
CA MET A 375 -8.45 31.03 12.14
C MET A 375 -8.45 30.45 13.56
N THR A 376 -8.42 31.31 14.58
CA THR A 376 -8.55 30.87 15.98
C THR A 376 -9.88 30.16 16.23
N ASN A 377 -10.99 30.72 15.69
CA ASN A 377 -12.29 30.09 15.80
C ASN A 377 -12.40 28.77 15.06
N LEU A 378 -11.76 28.65 13.89
CA LEU A 378 -11.67 27.41 13.13
C LEU A 378 -10.97 26.31 13.95
N ALA A 379 -9.80 26.60 14.52
CA ALA A 379 -9.07 25.63 15.34
C ALA A 379 -9.80 25.22 16.61
N ARG A 380 -10.53 26.14 17.24
CA ARG A 380 -11.38 25.81 18.41
C ARG A 380 -12.55 24.89 18.07
N ARG A 381 -13.04 24.92 16.83
CA ARG A 381 -14.13 24.05 16.35
C ARG A 381 -13.62 22.69 15.91
N ASP A 382 -12.38 22.62 15.41
CA ASP A 382 -11.78 21.34 15.02
C ASP A 382 -11.60 20.44 16.25
N ARG A 383 -12.32 19.32 16.24
CA ARG A 383 -12.29 18.29 17.30
C ARG A 383 -11.41 17.10 16.95
N TYR A 384 -11.05 16.99 15.68
CA TYR A 384 -10.24 15.87 15.17
C TYR A 384 -8.76 16.21 15.05
N GLY A 385 -8.37 17.50 15.22
CA GLY A 385 -6.99 17.93 15.12
C GLY A 385 -6.42 17.80 13.72
N TRP A 386 -7.20 18.16 12.70
CA TRP A 386 -6.77 18.03 11.33
C TRP A 386 -5.53 18.90 11.05
N ALA A 387 -4.47 18.27 10.51
CA ALA A 387 -3.17 18.89 10.32
C ALA A 387 -3.23 20.19 9.50
N GLN A 388 -4.05 20.21 8.45
CA GLN A 388 -4.20 21.37 7.58
C GLN A 388 -4.73 22.61 8.33
N TYR A 389 -5.70 22.45 9.22
CA TYR A 389 -6.22 23.58 10.00
C TYR A 389 -5.17 24.16 10.94
N LYS A 390 -4.35 23.32 11.53
CA LYS A 390 -3.26 23.74 12.42
C LYS A 390 -2.13 24.42 11.64
N LEU A 391 -1.81 23.89 10.44
CA LEU A 391 -0.85 24.50 9.54
C LEU A 391 -1.32 25.89 9.12
N ASP A 392 -2.55 26.04 8.67
CA ASP A 392 -3.11 27.33 8.25
C ASP A 392 -3.10 28.36 9.39
N MET A 393 -3.34 27.91 10.62
CA MET A 393 -3.18 28.78 11.79
C MET A 393 -1.75 29.22 12.01
N ALA A 394 -0.79 28.32 11.91
CA ALA A 394 0.62 28.64 12.08
C ALA A 394 1.09 29.66 11.03
N VAL A 395 0.74 29.42 9.75
CA VAL A 395 1.08 30.29 8.63
C VAL A 395 0.42 31.66 8.74
N ASN A 396 -0.87 31.72 9.08
CA ASN A 396 -1.57 32.99 9.26
C ASN A 396 -1.04 33.78 10.46
N ALA A 397 -0.68 33.12 11.54
CA ALA A 397 -0.04 33.77 12.68
C ALA A 397 1.32 34.35 12.28
N ALA A 398 2.17 33.57 11.62
CA ALA A 398 3.50 34.01 11.17
C ALA A 398 3.45 35.22 10.24
N SER A 399 2.42 35.29 9.39
CA SER A 399 2.20 36.37 8.40
C SER A 399 1.45 37.57 8.97
N SER A 400 1.05 37.54 10.24
CA SER A 400 0.23 38.59 10.83
C SER A 400 1.03 39.86 11.10
N PRO A 401 0.49 41.05 10.78
CA PRO A 401 1.09 42.31 11.20
C PRO A 401 0.91 42.60 12.71
N VAL A 402 0.07 41.81 13.40
CA VAL A 402 -0.13 41.93 14.85
C VAL A 402 0.91 41.08 15.56
N GLU A 403 1.89 41.74 16.19
CA GLU A 403 3.04 41.10 16.82
C GLU A 403 2.64 40.05 17.86
N GLU A 404 1.69 40.33 18.72
CA GLU A 404 1.19 39.38 19.73
C GLU A 404 0.67 38.08 19.10
N PHE A 405 -0.01 38.17 17.95
CA PHE A 405 -0.46 36.99 17.23
C PHE A 405 0.67 36.29 16.48
N ALA A 406 1.59 37.04 15.88
CA ALA A 406 2.78 36.48 15.21
C ALA A 406 3.64 35.62 16.16
N GLN A 407 3.76 36.02 17.43
CA GLN A 407 4.47 35.27 18.45
C GLN A 407 3.80 33.91 18.77
N THR A 408 2.51 33.74 18.46
CA THR A 408 1.83 32.44 18.66
C THR A 408 2.10 31.43 17.56
N ALA A 409 2.69 31.85 16.44
CA ALA A 409 2.95 30.98 15.27
C ALA A 409 3.77 29.74 15.64
N ALA A 410 4.80 29.90 16.46
CA ALA A 410 5.64 28.80 16.92
C ALA A 410 4.89 27.74 17.73
N SER A 411 3.95 28.16 18.57
CA SER A 411 3.12 27.23 19.34
C SER A 411 2.20 26.44 18.42
N TYR A 412 1.58 27.07 17.42
CA TYR A 412 0.76 26.38 16.44
C TYR A 412 1.58 25.43 15.54
N ALA A 413 2.78 25.84 15.14
CA ALA A 413 3.70 24.99 14.41
C ALA A 413 4.11 23.76 15.22
N GLN A 414 4.40 23.93 16.51
CA GLN A 414 4.69 22.82 17.40
C GLN A 414 3.51 21.84 17.52
N ASP A 415 2.27 22.35 17.55
CA ASP A 415 1.07 21.54 17.57
C ASP A 415 0.87 20.76 16.25
N CYS A 416 1.25 21.34 15.12
CA CYS A 416 1.31 20.62 13.83
C CYS A 416 2.29 19.46 13.89
N ARG A 417 3.51 19.69 14.36
CA ARG A 417 4.56 18.66 14.44
C ARG A 417 4.17 17.49 15.34
N LYS A 418 3.43 17.72 16.41
CA LYS A 418 2.88 16.66 17.28
C LYS A 418 1.98 15.67 16.57
N LEU A 419 1.36 16.07 15.46
CA LEU A 419 0.52 15.19 14.64
C LEU A 419 1.33 14.19 13.80
N ARG A 420 2.65 14.36 13.71
CA ARG A 420 3.56 13.53 12.91
C ARG A 420 3.19 13.41 11.42
N VAL A 421 2.53 14.43 10.88
CA VAL A 421 2.20 14.51 9.45
C VAL A 421 3.32 15.25 8.75
N HIS A 422 4.37 14.53 8.40
CA HIS A 422 5.60 15.12 7.84
C HIS A 422 5.42 15.80 6.48
N SER A 423 4.32 15.53 5.78
CA SER A 423 4.01 16.20 4.51
C SER A 423 3.81 17.72 4.63
N ILE A 424 3.57 18.23 5.84
CA ILE A 424 3.41 19.67 6.11
C ILE A 424 4.69 20.34 6.60
N ASN A 425 5.77 19.59 6.87
CA ASN A 425 6.99 20.16 7.44
C ASN A 425 7.58 21.24 6.55
N PHE A 426 7.70 21.01 5.25
CA PHE A 426 8.19 22.03 4.31
C PHE A 426 7.37 23.33 4.36
N SER A 427 6.05 23.24 4.51
CA SER A 427 5.20 24.44 4.65
C SER A 427 5.47 25.19 5.96
N LEU A 428 5.76 24.47 7.06
CA LEU A 428 6.17 25.10 8.32
C LEU A 428 7.52 25.77 8.19
N GLU A 429 8.48 25.13 7.55
CA GLU A 429 9.83 25.65 7.30
C GLU A 429 9.75 26.93 6.47
N ARG A 430 9.06 26.89 5.34
CA ARG A 430 8.97 27.98 4.37
C ARG A 430 8.17 29.18 4.86
N TYR A 431 7.02 28.94 5.50
CA TYR A 431 6.07 29.99 5.82
C TYR A 431 6.01 30.40 7.29
N VAL A 432 6.67 29.65 8.18
CA VAL A 432 6.67 29.95 9.61
C VAL A 432 8.08 30.21 10.12
N TYR A 433 8.98 29.22 9.98
CA TYR A 433 10.28 29.32 10.63
C TYR A 433 11.26 30.22 9.89
N LEU A 434 11.39 30.09 8.58
CA LEU A 434 12.30 30.91 7.78
C LEU A 434 12.01 32.40 7.90
N PRO A 435 10.75 32.91 7.71
CA PRO A 435 10.46 34.33 7.83
C PRO A 435 10.70 34.90 9.24
N GLN A 436 10.70 34.07 10.25
CA GLN A 436 10.95 34.45 11.64
C GLN A 436 12.41 34.26 12.08
N GLY A 437 13.32 33.83 11.19
CA GLY A 437 14.71 33.56 11.51
C GLY A 437 14.93 32.41 12.51
N ARG A 438 13.96 31.49 12.60
CA ARG A 438 13.98 30.36 13.55
C ARG A 438 14.63 29.13 12.93
N TYR A 439 15.95 29.23 12.71
CA TYR A 439 16.71 28.22 11.97
C TYR A 439 16.80 26.88 12.70
N GLU A 440 16.93 26.88 14.04
CA GLU A 440 16.95 25.63 14.82
C GLU A 440 15.69 24.78 14.60
N GLU A 441 14.53 25.41 14.66
CA GLU A 441 13.26 24.71 14.44
C GLU A 441 13.05 24.34 12.98
N LEU A 442 13.53 25.17 12.05
CA LEU A 442 13.51 24.90 10.62
C LEU A 442 14.27 23.59 10.33
N PHE A 443 15.54 23.52 10.71
CA PHE A 443 16.36 22.34 10.45
C PHE A 443 15.92 21.11 11.26
N THR A 444 15.32 21.31 12.42
CA THR A 444 14.68 20.19 13.14
C THR A 444 13.51 19.62 12.36
N ALA A 445 12.67 20.46 11.76
CA ALA A 445 11.56 20.02 10.91
C ALA A 445 12.06 19.35 9.63
N SER A 446 13.11 19.89 8.98
CA SER A 446 13.76 19.29 7.82
C SER A 446 14.33 17.90 8.14
N ARG A 447 15.03 17.73 9.24
CA ARG A 447 15.57 16.43 9.69
C ARG A 447 14.49 15.38 9.95
N GLU A 448 13.32 15.80 10.38
CA GLU A 448 12.16 14.92 10.54
C GLU A 448 11.46 14.62 9.22
N GLY A 449 11.35 15.61 8.33
CA GLY A 449 10.57 15.52 7.10
C GLY A 449 11.31 14.88 5.92
N ILE A 450 12.56 15.26 5.68
CA ILE A 450 13.34 14.81 4.51
C ILE A 450 13.48 13.28 4.44
N PRO A 451 13.88 12.56 5.49
CA PRO A 451 13.99 11.11 5.42
C PRO A 451 12.68 10.40 5.06
N GLN A 452 11.55 11.05 5.31
CA GLN A 452 10.22 10.52 5.01
C GLN A 452 9.86 10.62 3.53
N LYS A 453 10.51 11.54 2.79
CA LYS A 453 10.23 11.84 1.39
C LYS A 453 11.49 11.98 0.55
N ALA A 454 12.57 11.38 0.97
CA ALA A 454 13.89 11.54 0.35
C ALA A 454 13.93 11.17 -1.14
N SER A 455 13.11 10.21 -1.56
CA SER A 455 13.00 9.76 -2.94
C SER A 455 12.17 10.69 -3.86
N VAL A 456 11.51 11.72 -3.33
CA VAL A 456 10.68 12.63 -4.11
C VAL A 456 11.51 13.83 -4.56
N SER A 457 11.80 13.92 -5.86
CA SER A 457 12.62 14.98 -6.46
C SER A 457 12.17 16.39 -6.08
N ARG A 458 10.87 16.64 -6.09
CA ARG A 458 10.29 17.93 -5.72
C ARG A 458 10.66 18.35 -4.31
N THR A 459 10.74 17.43 -3.35
CA THR A 459 11.16 17.72 -1.98
C THR A 459 12.53 18.39 -1.97
N TRP A 460 13.48 17.85 -2.71
CA TRP A 460 14.84 18.40 -2.77
C TRP A 460 14.89 19.78 -3.42
N GLN A 461 14.15 19.98 -4.51
CA GLN A 461 14.08 21.29 -5.18
C GLN A 461 13.52 22.38 -4.27
N GLU A 462 12.49 22.05 -3.49
CA GLU A 462 11.89 22.96 -2.53
C GLU A 462 12.85 23.28 -1.38
N GLU A 463 13.53 22.28 -0.84
CA GLU A 463 14.50 22.43 0.24
C GLU A 463 15.75 23.21 -0.21
N PHE A 464 16.28 22.98 -1.41
CA PHE A 464 17.41 23.75 -1.94
C PHE A 464 17.13 25.27 -1.92
N SER A 465 15.96 25.67 -2.39
CA SER A 465 15.60 27.11 -2.43
C SER A 465 15.51 27.72 -1.03
N LEU A 466 15.00 26.95 -0.08
CA LEU A 466 14.85 27.36 1.30
C LEU A 466 16.22 27.48 2.02
N TYR A 467 17.10 26.54 1.77
CA TYR A 467 18.42 26.50 2.39
C TYR A 467 19.35 27.56 1.80
N GLU A 468 19.25 27.88 0.52
CA GLU A 468 19.96 29.02 -0.06
C GLU A 468 19.55 30.35 0.59
N GLU A 469 18.28 30.53 0.89
CA GLU A 469 17.76 31.71 1.56
C GLU A 469 18.24 31.78 3.03
N ALA A 470 18.21 30.67 3.75
CA ALA A 470 18.74 30.58 5.11
C ALA A 470 20.26 30.88 5.14
N LEU A 471 21.00 30.32 4.19
CA LEU A 471 22.45 30.53 4.07
C LEU A 471 22.82 31.98 3.80
N ARG A 472 22.03 32.70 3.01
CA ARG A 472 22.23 34.16 2.78
C ARG A 472 21.99 34.98 4.02
N SER A 473 21.08 34.51 4.89
CA SER A 473 20.69 35.23 6.11
C SER A 473 21.63 34.98 7.29
N ASP A 474 22.11 33.74 7.43
CA ASP A 474 23.04 33.33 8.51
C ASP A 474 24.03 32.24 8.02
N PRO A 475 25.10 32.65 7.32
CA PRO A 475 26.04 31.71 6.70
C PRO A 475 26.77 30.80 7.71
N GLU A 476 27.03 31.29 8.91
CA GLU A 476 27.78 30.54 9.92
C GLU A 476 26.88 29.63 10.73
N GLY A 477 25.70 30.12 11.12
CA GLY A 477 24.81 29.41 12.01
C GLY A 477 24.11 28.20 11.36
N VAL A 478 24.01 28.17 10.02
CA VAL A 478 23.27 27.11 9.28
C VAL A 478 24.17 26.14 8.51
N LEU A 479 25.49 26.34 8.51
CA LEU A 479 26.40 25.59 7.64
C LEU A 479 26.40 24.09 7.91
N ASP A 480 26.43 23.67 9.17
CA ASP A 480 26.47 22.26 9.56
C ASP A 480 25.17 21.54 9.13
N ASP A 481 24.04 22.21 9.25
CA ASP A 481 22.74 21.68 8.84
C ASP A 481 22.65 21.51 7.32
N ILE A 482 23.20 22.46 6.57
CA ILE A 482 23.23 22.40 5.11
C ILE A 482 24.22 21.33 4.61
N GLN A 483 25.32 21.09 5.31
CA GLN A 483 26.23 19.98 5.01
C GLN A 483 25.52 18.62 5.21
N TRP A 484 24.75 18.46 6.30
CA TRP A 484 23.93 17.28 6.51
C TRP A 484 22.92 17.07 5.36
N PHE A 485 22.27 18.13 4.92
CA PHE A 485 21.35 18.12 3.80
C PHE A 485 22.03 17.65 2.49
N ALA A 486 23.21 18.20 2.18
CA ALA A 486 23.97 17.78 1.00
C ALA A 486 24.31 16.29 1.03
N ASP A 487 24.71 15.76 2.18
CA ASP A 487 24.98 14.32 2.34
C ASP A 487 23.72 13.47 2.11
N GLN A 488 22.56 13.91 2.58
CA GLN A 488 21.28 13.20 2.34
C GLN A 488 20.89 13.18 0.87
N VAL A 489 21.08 14.28 0.15
CA VAL A 489 20.81 14.33 -1.30
C VAL A 489 21.69 13.35 -2.04
N LEU A 490 23.00 13.37 -1.80
CA LEU A 490 23.94 12.49 -2.49
C LEU A 490 23.66 11.01 -2.18
N GLN A 491 23.33 10.69 -0.93
CA GLN A 491 22.94 9.33 -0.55
C GLN A 491 21.67 8.88 -1.27
N THR A 492 20.68 9.76 -1.40
CA THR A 492 19.41 9.46 -2.07
C THR A 492 19.62 9.31 -3.58
N GLU A 493 20.42 10.19 -4.20
CA GLU A 493 20.76 10.09 -5.62
C GLU A 493 21.45 8.75 -5.93
N GLN A 494 22.40 8.33 -5.11
CA GLN A 494 23.07 7.04 -5.26
C GLN A 494 22.08 5.88 -5.11
N MET A 495 21.21 5.92 -4.11
CA MET A 495 20.19 4.90 -3.92
C MET A 495 19.27 4.79 -5.15
N MET A 496 18.85 5.91 -5.72
CA MET A 496 17.99 5.95 -6.91
C MET A 496 18.70 5.43 -8.15
N HIS A 497 19.98 5.74 -8.30
CA HIS A 497 20.82 5.22 -9.37
C HIS A 497 20.99 3.69 -9.26
N ASP A 498 21.25 3.18 -8.07
CA ASP A 498 21.46 1.75 -7.83
C ASP A 498 20.21 0.93 -8.12
N TYR A 499 19.03 1.47 -7.85
CA TYR A 499 17.76 0.79 -8.12
C TYR A 499 17.26 0.97 -9.55
N ASN A 500 17.85 1.86 -10.36
CA ASN A 500 17.46 2.13 -11.76
C ASN A 500 15.94 2.12 -11.96
N ALA A 501 15.23 2.88 -11.15
CA ALA A 501 13.80 2.73 -11.00
C ALA A 501 13.04 3.55 -12.05
N ASP A 502 12.71 2.96 -13.18
CA ASP A 502 11.95 3.57 -14.29
C ASP A 502 10.58 4.13 -13.88
N ARG A 503 10.07 3.69 -12.72
CA ARG A 503 8.74 4.07 -12.21
C ARG A 503 8.77 5.00 -11.02
N MET A 504 9.94 5.27 -10.48
CA MET A 504 10.12 6.26 -9.44
C MET A 504 10.45 7.59 -10.10
N GLU A 505 9.93 8.66 -9.55
CA GLU A 505 10.39 9.99 -9.94
C GLU A 505 11.87 10.10 -9.54
N PRO A 506 12.81 10.12 -10.50
CA PRO A 506 14.22 10.16 -10.13
C PRO A 506 14.51 11.49 -9.44
N VAL A 507 15.43 11.49 -8.48
CA VAL A 507 15.98 12.73 -7.94
C VAL A 507 16.78 13.39 -9.04
N THR A 508 16.17 14.38 -9.70
CA THR A 508 16.81 15.13 -10.78
C THR A 508 17.37 16.42 -10.23
N LEU A 509 18.70 16.54 -10.23
CA LEU A 509 19.38 17.76 -9.84
C LEU A 509 19.56 18.65 -11.07
N THR A 510 19.16 19.92 -10.95
CA THR A 510 19.45 20.94 -11.97
C THR A 510 20.91 21.37 -11.92
N GLY A 511 21.39 22.06 -12.94
CA GLY A 511 22.75 22.62 -12.94
C GLY A 511 23.01 23.54 -11.75
N ASP A 512 22.03 24.35 -11.35
CA ASP A 512 22.13 25.23 -10.18
C ASP A 512 22.19 24.44 -8.87
N ASN A 513 21.40 23.37 -8.75
CA ASN A 513 21.44 22.49 -7.59
C ASN A 513 22.79 21.75 -7.46
N LEU A 514 23.34 21.27 -8.57
CA LEU A 514 24.68 20.66 -8.58
C LEU A 514 25.74 21.69 -8.17
N ALA A 515 25.72 22.89 -8.73
CA ALA A 515 26.63 23.95 -8.35
C ALA A 515 26.52 24.34 -6.86
N PHE A 516 25.32 24.33 -6.31
CA PHE A 516 25.11 24.52 -4.86
C PHE A 516 25.77 23.41 -4.04
N LEU A 517 25.54 22.14 -4.40
CA LEU A 517 26.16 21.00 -3.72
C LEU A 517 27.68 21.02 -3.81
N GLU A 518 28.25 21.35 -4.98
CA GLU A 518 29.69 21.48 -5.16
C GLU A 518 30.29 22.54 -4.22
N ARG A 519 29.64 23.69 -4.07
CA ARG A 519 30.06 24.73 -3.12
C ARG A 519 30.01 24.24 -1.67
N ILE A 520 28.95 23.55 -1.27
CA ILE A 520 28.83 22.97 0.08
C ILE A 520 29.92 21.92 0.33
N GLN A 521 30.19 21.06 -0.64
CA GLN A 521 31.25 20.06 -0.52
C GLN A 521 32.65 20.72 -0.45
N ALA A 522 32.87 21.79 -1.21
CA ALA A 522 34.14 22.56 -1.13
C ALA A 522 34.35 23.16 0.27
N VAL A 523 33.33 23.74 0.87
CA VAL A 523 33.41 24.25 2.25
C VAL A 523 33.72 23.12 3.23
N LYS A 524 33.03 21.98 3.10
CA LYS A 524 33.27 20.81 3.94
C LYS A 524 34.70 20.25 3.80
N ALA A 525 35.18 20.15 2.55
CA ALA A 525 36.52 19.62 2.28
C ALA A 525 37.66 20.52 2.77
N THR A 526 37.47 21.85 2.73
CA THR A 526 38.46 22.83 3.16
C THR A 526 38.38 23.13 4.65
N GLY A 527 37.26 22.81 5.32
CA GLY A 527 36.99 23.23 6.70
C GLY A 527 36.88 24.74 6.83
N ALA A 528 36.54 25.47 5.75
CA ALA A 528 36.42 26.92 5.74
C ALA A 528 35.31 27.39 6.68
N THR A 529 35.51 28.50 7.36
CA THR A 529 34.55 29.14 8.27
C THR A 529 34.50 30.64 8.02
N GLY A 530 33.44 31.30 8.49
CA GLY A 530 33.30 32.75 8.40
C GLY A 530 33.34 33.29 6.97
N ALA A 531 34.17 34.32 6.75
CA ALA A 531 34.28 35.00 5.45
C ALA A 531 34.76 34.08 4.32
N ASP A 532 35.64 33.12 4.62
CA ASP A 532 36.14 32.16 3.62
C ASP A 532 35.05 31.19 3.19
N ALA A 533 34.24 30.71 4.14
CA ALA A 533 33.06 29.90 3.82
C ALA A 533 32.04 30.69 2.98
N ALA A 534 31.73 31.93 3.35
CA ALA A 534 30.84 32.82 2.62
C ALA A 534 31.31 33.04 1.18
N ALA A 535 32.60 33.22 0.96
CA ALA A 535 33.19 33.39 -0.36
C ALA A 535 33.05 32.11 -1.22
N LEU A 536 33.34 30.94 -0.65
CA LEU A 536 33.17 29.64 -1.33
C LEU A 536 31.71 29.34 -1.67
N LEU A 537 30.79 29.81 -0.84
CA LEU A 537 29.34 29.65 -1.07
C LEU A 537 28.78 30.66 -2.08
N GLY A 538 29.58 31.65 -2.52
CA GLY A 538 29.12 32.69 -3.45
C GLY A 538 28.15 33.69 -2.81
N LEU A 539 28.31 33.95 -1.50
CA LEU A 539 27.44 34.86 -0.74
C LEU A 539 28.04 36.26 -0.55
N THR A 540 29.26 36.49 -1.04
CA THR A 540 29.98 37.79 -0.99
C THR A 540 29.76 38.61 -2.24
#